data_e98c96fb0005e57cd2c17b37334b2663
#
_entry.id   e98c96fb0005e57cd2c17b37334b2663
#
_cell.length_a   1.000
_cell.length_b   1.000
_cell.length_c   1.000
_cell.angle_alpha   90.00
_cell.angle_beta   90.00
_cell.angle_gamma   90.00
#
_symmetry.space_group_name_H-M   'P 1'
#
loop_
_entity.id
_entity.type
_entity.pdbx_description
1 polymer ?
#
loop_
_entity_poly.entity_id
_entity_poly.type
_entity_poly.pdbx_seq_one_letter_code
_entity_poly.pdbx_strand_id
1 'polypeptide(L)' 'MTRQQVATAIRRLAAAQVEDIERAVRDGHKTIALNELADLNRQLKAFAAALKKAPARI' A
#
# COMPACT_ATOMS: atom_id res chain seq x y z
N MET A 1 -1.98 2.27 15.44
CA MET A 1 -1.64 0.92 14.93
C MET A 1 -0.34 0.44 15.58
N THR A 2 -0.27 -0.83 15.90
CA THR A 2 0.98 -1.44 16.35
C THR A 2 1.86 -1.75 15.14
N ARG A 3 3.14 -2.05 15.40
CA ARG A 3 4.04 -2.45 14.30
C ARG A 3 3.53 -3.70 13.60
N GLN A 4 2.97 -4.63 14.36
CA GLN A 4 2.42 -5.86 13.79
C GLN A 4 1.22 -5.56 12.88
N GLN A 5 0.35 -4.65 13.30
CA GLN A 5 -0.80 -4.26 12.49
C GLN A 5 -0.37 -3.57 11.20
N VAL A 6 0.66 -2.73 11.27
CA VAL A 6 1.20 -2.06 10.09
C VAL A 6 1.76 -3.10 9.12
N ALA A 7 2.53 -4.06 9.62
CA ALA A 7 3.10 -5.11 8.78
C ALA A 7 2.01 -5.94 8.10
N THR A 8 0.96 -6.29 8.83
CA THR A 8 -0.16 -7.05 8.28
C THR A 8 -0.89 -6.24 7.22
N ALA A 9 -1.10 -4.95 7.47
CA ALA A 9 -1.79 -4.08 6.52
C ALA A 9 -0.99 -3.95 5.21
N ILE A 10 0.32 -3.81 5.32
CA ILE A 10 1.19 -3.72 4.14
C ILE A 10 1.13 -5.01 3.33
N ARG A 11 1.15 -6.16 4.00
CA ARG A 11 1.07 -7.44 3.32
C ARG A 11 -0.23 -7.59 2.54
N ARG A 12 -1.34 -7.18 3.15
CA ARG A 12 -2.65 -7.25 2.48
C ARG A 12 -2.72 -6.30 1.29
N LEU A 13 -2.17 -5.11 1.46
CA LEU A 13 -2.12 -4.13 0.38
C LEU A 13 -1.32 -4.66 -0.80
N ALA A 14 -0.15 -5.24 -0.52
CA ALA A 14 0.70 -5.79 -1.57
C ALA A 14 0.01 -6.93 -2.31
N ALA A 15 -0.71 -7.79 -1.60
CA ALA A 15 -1.38 -8.90 -2.24
C ALA A 15 -2.53 -8.46 -3.14
N ALA A 16 -3.29 -7.45 -2.73
CA ALA A 16 -4.49 -7.04 -3.46
C ALA A 16 -4.20 -5.97 -4.49
N GLN A 17 -3.56 -4.89 -4.08
CA GLN A 17 -3.43 -3.71 -4.93
C GLN A 17 -2.31 -3.83 -5.96
N VAL A 18 -1.22 -4.46 -5.58
CA VAL A 18 -0.11 -4.67 -6.52
C VAL A 18 -0.55 -5.53 -7.69
N GLU A 19 -1.34 -6.56 -7.41
CA GLU A 19 -1.87 -7.43 -8.45
C GLU A 19 -2.76 -6.66 -9.43
N ASP A 20 -3.61 -5.77 -8.90
CA ASP A 20 -4.48 -4.94 -9.74
C ASP A 20 -3.66 -3.98 -10.59
N ILE A 21 -2.59 -3.41 -10.03
CA ILE A 21 -1.71 -2.50 -10.77
C ILE A 21 -1.02 -3.26 -11.90
N GLU A 22 -0.50 -4.45 -11.62
CA GLU A 22 0.16 -5.26 -12.63
C GLU A 22 -0.76 -5.57 -13.79
N ARG A 23 -2.01 -5.92 -13.48
CA ARG A 23 -3.01 -6.22 -14.51
C ARG A 23 -3.29 -4.98 -15.36
N ALA A 24 -3.46 -3.82 -14.73
CA ALA A 24 -3.72 -2.59 -15.47
C ALA A 24 -2.56 -2.23 -16.40
N VAL A 25 -1.33 -2.39 -15.94
CA VAL A 25 -0.15 -2.14 -16.76
C VAL A 25 -0.09 -3.12 -17.93
N ARG A 26 -0.31 -4.40 -17.67
CA ARG A 26 -0.25 -5.43 -18.69
C ARG A 26 -1.30 -5.22 -19.78
N ASP A 27 -2.49 -4.78 -19.38
CA ASP A 27 -3.60 -4.57 -20.30
C ASP A 27 -3.53 -3.21 -21.01
N GLY A 28 -2.54 -2.40 -20.70
CA GLY A 28 -2.38 -1.10 -21.34
C GLY A 28 -3.29 -0.01 -20.82
N HIS A 29 -3.86 -0.18 -19.63
CA HIS A 29 -4.73 0.82 -19.00
C HIS A 29 -3.90 1.83 -18.22
N LYS A 30 -3.23 2.72 -18.94
CA LYS A 30 -2.29 3.66 -18.35
C LYS A 30 -2.92 4.54 -17.27
N THR A 31 -4.10 5.10 -17.56
CA THR A 31 -4.76 6.00 -16.61
C THR A 31 -5.13 5.25 -15.32
N ILE A 32 -5.66 4.04 -15.45
CA ILE A 32 -6.02 3.24 -14.30
C ILE A 32 -4.78 2.87 -13.50
N ALA A 33 -3.71 2.46 -14.18
CA ALA A 33 -2.46 2.11 -13.52
C ALA A 33 -1.88 3.29 -12.75
N LEU A 34 -1.89 4.49 -13.34
CA LEU A 34 -1.38 5.69 -12.68
C LEU A 34 -2.23 6.07 -11.47
N ASN A 35 -3.54 5.96 -11.57
CA ASN A 35 -4.44 6.24 -10.44
C ASN A 35 -4.21 5.26 -9.30
N GLU A 36 -4.03 3.99 -9.61
CA GLU A 36 -3.77 2.96 -8.61
C GLU A 36 -2.42 3.16 -7.94
N LEU A 37 -1.40 3.56 -8.71
CA LEU A 37 -0.08 3.84 -8.15
C LEU A 37 -0.12 5.04 -7.22
N ALA A 38 -0.87 6.10 -7.59
CA ALA A 38 -1.03 7.26 -6.72
C ALA A 38 -1.74 6.89 -5.42
N ASP A 39 -2.74 6.04 -5.50
CA ASP A 39 -3.47 5.57 -4.34
C ASP A 39 -2.58 4.73 -3.42
N LEU A 40 -1.79 3.82 -4.01
CA LEU A 40 -0.84 3.01 -3.28
C LEU A 40 0.17 3.89 -2.54
N ASN A 41 0.70 4.91 -3.22
CA ASN A 41 1.65 5.83 -2.62
C ASN A 41 1.06 6.56 -1.41
N ARG A 42 -0.21 6.98 -1.53
CA ARG A 42 -0.91 7.63 -0.42
C ARG A 42 -1.04 6.69 0.77
N GLN A 43 -1.39 5.44 0.53
CA GLN A 43 -1.53 4.46 1.59
C GLN A 43 -0.20 4.12 2.24
N LEU A 44 0.87 4.05 1.45
CA LEU A 44 2.21 3.82 2.00
C LEU A 44 2.64 4.96 2.91
N LYS A 45 2.33 6.20 2.55
CA LYS A 45 2.62 7.35 3.40
C LYS A 45 1.81 7.30 4.70
N ALA A 46 0.57 6.84 4.62
CA ALA A 46 -0.26 6.68 5.82
C ALA A 46 0.33 5.62 6.75
N PHE A 47 0.83 4.52 6.19
CA PHE A 47 1.49 3.49 6.99
C PHE A 47 2.78 4.02 7.62
N ALA A 48 3.55 4.82 6.90
CA ALA A 48 4.76 5.42 7.44
C ALA A 48 4.42 6.31 8.64
N ALA A 49 3.36 7.11 8.53
CA ALA A 49 2.92 7.95 9.63
C ALA A 49 2.46 7.12 10.83
N ALA A 50 1.72 6.05 10.57
CA ALA A 50 1.26 5.15 11.63
C ALA A 50 2.44 4.48 12.31
N LEU A 51 3.45 4.08 11.56
CA LEU A 51 4.64 3.44 12.11
C LEU A 51 5.42 4.39 12.99
N LYS A 52 5.52 5.67 12.61
CA LYS A 52 6.19 6.66 13.42
C LYS A 52 5.50 6.87 14.76
N LYS A 53 4.18 6.72 14.80
CA LYS A 53 3.40 6.87 16.03
C LYS A 53 3.29 5.58 16.83
N ALA A 54 3.69 4.45 16.28
CA ALA A 54 3.59 3.17 16.96
C ALA A 54 4.55 3.14 18.14
N PRO A 55 4.21 2.39 19.21
CA PRO A 55 5.13 2.23 20.34
C PRO A 55 6.46 1.67 19.88
N ALA A 56 7.54 2.16 20.50
CA ALA A 56 8.89 1.70 20.15
C ALA A 56 9.09 0.22 20.46
N ARG A 57 8.33 -0.30 21.39
CA ARG A 57 8.37 -1.73 21.74
C ARG A 57 6.97 -2.31 21.68
N ILE A 58 6.95 -3.56 21.49
CA ILE A 58 5.72 -4.31 21.30
C ILE A 58 5.19 -4.85 22.63
#